data_af73b7a29a033885879f562ad511e937
#
_entry.id   af73b7a29a033885879f562ad511e937
#
_cell.length_a   1.000
_cell.length_b   1.000
_cell.length_c   1.000
_cell.angle_alpha   90.00
_cell.angle_beta   90.00
_cell.angle_gamma   90.00
#
_symmetry.space_group_name_H-M   'P 1'
#
loop_
_entity.id
_entity.type
_entity.pdbx_description
1 polymer ?
#
loop_
_entity_poly.entity_id
_entity_poly.type
_entity_poly.pdbx_seq_one_letter_code
_entity_poly.pdbx_strand_id
1 'polypeptide(L)'
;RVLEGSGIAAWQLQACSPMGNAARGLDWRIDPAEVIAFVMRHRAEAPFMLGAADNVGYFTDEELRLRGADGACFQGCRAGISAIGIDSAGNVRGCESLYDERFNEGNLRQRRLRDIWEDPGAFAYNRQFRREMLTGTCARCRMGPWCAGGCRSYNYFVHGKLYESPACAGGAK
;
A
#
# COMPACT_ATOMS: atom_id res chain seq x y z
N ARG A 1 2.76 -25.39 -7.19
CA ARG A 1 2.00 -26.61 -7.52
C ARG A 1 0.51 -26.49 -7.17
N VAL A 2 0.12 -25.92 -6.00
CA VAL A 2 -1.30 -25.80 -5.61
C VAL A 2 -2.12 -24.97 -6.59
N LEU A 3 -1.52 -23.96 -7.23
CA LEU A 3 -2.18 -23.06 -8.18
C LEU A 3 -1.98 -23.46 -9.65
N GLU A 4 -1.15 -24.46 -9.94
CA GLU A 4 -0.97 -25.00 -11.28
C GLU A 4 -2.27 -25.66 -11.72
N GLY A 5 -2.77 -25.30 -12.91
CA GLY A 5 -4.04 -25.81 -13.42
C GLY A 5 -5.30 -25.18 -12.83
N SER A 6 -5.19 -24.20 -11.92
CA SER A 6 -6.34 -23.51 -11.33
C SER A 6 -7.06 -22.53 -12.28
N GLY A 7 -6.43 -22.18 -13.40
CA GLY A 7 -6.96 -21.20 -14.37
C GLY A 7 -6.94 -19.75 -13.90
N ILE A 8 -6.23 -19.42 -12.80
CA ILE A 8 -6.08 -18.05 -12.34
C ILE A 8 -5.24 -17.24 -13.33
N ALA A 9 -5.60 -15.98 -13.54
CA ALA A 9 -4.86 -15.06 -14.39
C ALA A 9 -3.71 -14.39 -13.65
N ALA A 10 -3.85 -14.16 -12.34
CA ALA A 10 -2.85 -13.46 -11.53
C ALA A 10 -2.88 -13.93 -10.06
N TRP A 11 -1.72 -13.85 -9.41
CA TRP A 11 -1.56 -14.00 -7.97
C TRP A 11 -0.71 -12.86 -7.42
N GLN A 12 -1.28 -12.09 -6.49
CA GLN A 12 -0.61 -10.99 -5.81
C GLN A 12 -0.33 -11.34 -4.35
N LEU A 13 0.91 -11.19 -3.93
CA LEU A 13 1.34 -11.36 -2.54
C LEU A 13 1.24 -10.04 -1.78
N GLN A 14 0.60 -10.06 -0.63
CA GLN A 14 0.42 -8.90 0.24
C GLN A 14 0.98 -9.16 1.63
N ALA A 15 1.58 -8.13 2.24
CA ALA A 15 1.88 -8.17 3.67
C ALA A 15 0.58 -8.03 4.47
N CYS A 16 0.37 -8.91 5.45
CA CYS A 16 -0.76 -8.78 6.37
C CYS A 16 -0.52 -7.58 7.29
N SER A 17 -1.53 -6.71 7.41
CA SER A 17 -1.51 -5.61 8.39
C SER A 17 -2.15 -6.06 9.70
N PRO A 18 -1.64 -5.63 10.87
CA PRO A 18 -2.20 -5.96 12.19
C PRO A 18 -3.49 -5.16 12.45
N MET A 19 -4.54 -5.45 11.68
CA MET A 19 -5.85 -4.82 11.78
C MET A 19 -6.96 -5.87 11.82
N GLY A 20 -8.12 -5.53 12.38
CA GLY A 20 -9.25 -6.44 12.52
C GLY A 20 -8.85 -7.70 13.26
N ASN A 21 -9.16 -8.87 12.71
CA ASN A 21 -8.81 -10.16 13.32
C ASN A 21 -7.31 -10.43 13.36
N ALA A 22 -6.53 -9.90 12.43
CA ALA A 22 -5.07 -10.05 12.40
C ALA A 22 -4.37 -9.30 13.54
N ALA A 23 -5.03 -8.33 14.19
CA ALA A 23 -4.50 -7.64 15.36
C ALA A 23 -4.53 -8.51 16.64
N ARG A 24 -5.18 -9.68 16.63
CA ARG A 24 -5.44 -10.52 17.80
C ARG A 24 -4.36 -11.57 18.05
N GLY A 25 -3.11 -11.17 18.16
CA GLY A 25 -2.06 -12.01 18.78
C GLY A 25 -1.30 -12.96 17.85
N LEU A 26 -1.41 -12.81 16.53
CA LEU A 26 -0.54 -13.53 15.60
C LEU A 26 0.59 -12.60 15.14
N ASP A 27 1.81 -13.11 15.08
CA ASP A 27 2.92 -12.40 14.46
C ASP A 27 2.83 -12.57 12.93
N TRP A 28 2.21 -11.58 12.29
CA TRP A 28 2.05 -11.52 10.84
C TRP A 28 3.19 -10.79 10.14
N ARG A 29 4.25 -10.47 10.87
CA ARG A 29 5.39 -9.78 10.26
C ARG A 29 6.07 -10.72 9.28
N ILE A 30 6.24 -10.21 8.07
CA ILE A 30 7.02 -10.86 7.01
C ILE A 30 8.18 -9.95 6.65
N ASP A 31 9.29 -10.55 6.31
CA ASP A 31 10.37 -9.80 5.68
C ASP A 31 9.99 -9.52 4.21
N PRO A 32 9.83 -8.24 3.81
CA PRO A 32 9.51 -7.91 2.43
C PRO A 32 10.58 -8.41 1.44
N ALA A 33 11.83 -8.57 1.87
CA ALA A 33 12.88 -9.11 1.03
C ALA A 33 12.63 -10.59 0.67
N GLU A 34 12.09 -11.38 1.59
CA GLU A 34 11.71 -12.77 1.31
C GLU A 34 10.58 -12.87 0.29
N VAL A 35 9.56 -11.99 0.39
CA VAL A 35 8.46 -11.93 -0.58
C VAL A 35 8.98 -11.55 -1.96
N ILE A 36 9.84 -10.55 -2.03
CA ILE A 36 10.46 -10.10 -3.29
C ILE A 36 11.27 -11.25 -3.90
N ALA A 37 12.12 -11.89 -3.10
CA ALA A 37 12.93 -13.02 -3.55
C ALA A 37 12.07 -14.19 -4.08
N PHE A 38 10.95 -14.47 -3.39
CA PHE A 38 10.00 -15.48 -3.84
C PHE A 38 9.36 -15.11 -5.19
N VAL A 39 8.86 -13.90 -5.33
CA VAL A 39 8.26 -13.42 -6.58
C VAL A 39 9.28 -13.50 -7.72
N MET A 40 10.49 -12.99 -7.51
CA MET A 40 11.53 -12.95 -8.52
C MET A 40 11.98 -14.35 -8.95
N ARG A 41 12.02 -15.29 -8.02
CA ARG A 41 12.40 -16.69 -8.31
C ARG A 41 11.38 -17.42 -9.16
N HIS A 42 10.09 -17.18 -8.89
CA HIS A 42 9.01 -18.00 -9.47
C HIS A 42 8.26 -17.33 -10.62
N ARG A 43 8.43 -16.01 -10.80
CA ARG A 43 7.66 -15.25 -11.78
C ARG A 43 7.83 -15.73 -13.23
N ALA A 44 9.05 -16.09 -13.60
CA ALA A 44 9.34 -16.52 -14.98
C ALA A 44 8.72 -17.87 -15.35
N GLU A 45 8.49 -18.73 -14.35
CA GLU A 45 7.97 -20.10 -14.54
C GLU A 45 6.47 -20.19 -14.22
N ALA A 46 5.89 -19.17 -13.59
CA ALA A 46 4.47 -19.17 -13.24
C ALA A 46 3.59 -19.09 -14.50
N PRO A 47 2.56 -19.95 -14.63
CA PRO A 47 1.62 -19.91 -15.76
C PRO A 47 0.59 -18.76 -15.63
N PHE A 48 0.78 -17.84 -14.70
CA PHE A 48 -0.04 -16.68 -14.38
C PHE A 48 0.85 -15.51 -13.97
N MET A 49 0.31 -14.30 -13.96
CA MET A 49 1.04 -13.14 -13.46
C MET A 49 1.27 -13.26 -11.95
N LEU A 50 2.53 -13.24 -11.53
CA LEU A 50 2.93 -13.25 -10.12
C LEU A 50 3.55 -11.90 -9.74
N GLY A 51 3.04 -11.26 -8.69
CA GLY A 51 3.50 -9.95 -8.26
C GLY A 51 3.35 -9.68 -6.77
N ALA A 52 3.90 -8.56 -6.33
CA ALA A 52 3.78 -8.06 -4.97
C ALA A 52 2.82 -6.86 -4.92
N ALA A 53 2.08 -6.75 -3.82
CA ALA A 53 1.21 -5.63 -3.55
C ALA A 53 1.97 -4.36 -3.12
N ASP A 54 1.26 -3.25 -3.06
CA ASP A 54 1.79 -1.92 -2.69
C ASP A 54 2.34 -1.82 -1.27
N ASN A 55 2.07 -2.80 -0.42
CA ASN A 55 2.58 -2.82 0.95
C ASN A 55 3.81 -3.74 1.15
N VAL A 56 4.43 -4.20 0.06
CA VAL A 56 5.62 -5.05 0.07
C VAL A 56 6.80 -4.33 -0.55
N GLY A 57 7.76 -3.92 0.27
CA GLY A 57 9.04 -3.35 -0.12
C GLY A 57 8.94 -2.21 -1.15
N TYR A 58 9.92 -1.34 -1.21
CA TYR A 58 9.92 -0.22 -2.15
C TYR A 58 11.32 0.04 -2.67
N PHE A 59 11.43 0.36 -3.98
CA PHE A 59 12.66 0.81 -4.64
C PHE A 59 13.88 -0.04 -4.36
N THR A 60 13.70 -1.35 -4.38
CA THR A 60 14.81 -2.30 -4.48
C THR A 60 15.39 -2.29 -5.90
N ASP A 61 16.51 -2.96 -6.10
CA ASP A 61 17.10 -3.12 -7.44
C ASP A 61 16.16 -3.88 -8.41
N GLU A 62 15.18 -4.62 -7.85
CA GLU A 62 14.16 -5.36 -8.59
C GLU A 62 12.85 -4.58 -8.81
N GLU A 63 12.76 -3.31 -8.42
CA GLU A 63 11.50 -2.56 -8.40
C GLU A 63 10.74 -2.60 -9.74
N LEU A 64 11.42 -2.33 -10.84
CA LEU A 64 10.82 -2.33 -12.18
C LEU A 64 10.32 -3.72 -12.60
N ARG A 65 11.03 -4.76 -12.19
CA ARG A 65 10.67 -6.15 -12.47
C ARG A 65 9.56 -6.64 -11.55
N LEU A 66 9.55 -6.15 -10.30
CA LEU A 66 8.60 -6.57 -9.27
C LEU A 66 7.18 -6.05 -9.55
N ARG A 67 7.06 -4.78 -9.99
CA ARG A 67 5.78 -4.07 -10.07
C ARG A 67 5.07 -4.13 -11.40
N GLY A 68 5.71 -4.48 -12.48
CA GLY A 68 4.98 -4.52 -13.74
C GLY A 68 5.73 -4.99 -14.96
N ALA A 69 4.96 -5.34 -15.98
CA ALA A 69 5.46 -5.62 -17.31
C ALA A 69 5.97 -4.35 -18.02
N ASP A 70 5.49 -3.17 -17.61
CA ASP A 70 5.67 -1.90 -18.34
C ASP A 70 6.72 -0.98 -17.68
N GLY A 71 7.58 -1.52 -16.81
CA GLY A 71 8.59 -0.72 -16.11
C GLY A 71 8.02 0.25 -15.08
N ALA A 72 6.78 0.00 -14.63
CA ALA A 72 6.17 0.81 -13.59
C ALA A 72 6.90 0.64 -12.25
N CYS A 73 7.12 1.74 -11.56
CA CYS A 73 7.62 1.73 -10.18
C CYS A 73 6.55 2.22 -9.21
N PHE A 74 6.73 1.95 -7.94
CA PHE A 74 5.84 2.45 -6.90
C PHE A 74 5.90 3.98 -6.83
N GLN A 75 4.75 4.64 -6.92
CA GLN A 75 4.61 6.10 -6.92
C GLN A 75 3.91 6.63 -5.66
N GLY A 76 4.11 5.97 -4.54
CA GLY A 76 3.41 6.31 -3.30
C GLY A 76 1.99 5.73 -3.21
N CYS A 77 1.39 5.93 -2.05
CA CYS A 77 0.02 5.47 -1.78
C CYS A 77 -0.99 6.24 -2.64
N ARG A 78 -1.87 5.52 -3.32
CA ARG A 78 -2.88 6.10 -4.23
C ARG A 78 -4.21 6.43 -3.55
N ALA A 79 -4.32 6.17 -2.24
CA ALA A 79 -5.52 6.45 -1.44
C ALA A 79 -5.93 7.93 -1.54
N GLY A 80 -7.15 8.19 -2.00
CA GLY A 80 -7.67 9.55 -2.19
C GLY A 80 -7.06 10.33 -3.37
N ILE A 81 -6.12 9.77 -4.13
CA ILE A 81 -5.54 10.36 -5.34
C ILE A 81 -6.19 9.76 -6.59
N SER A 82 -6.19 8.44 -6.70
CA SER A 82 -6.83 7.69 -7.80
C SER A 82 -7.55 6.43 -7.32
N ALA A 83 -7.58 6.21 -6.01
CA ALA A 83 -8.30 5.13 -5.36
C ALA A 83 -9.20 5.67 -4.26
N ILE A 84 -10.32 5.00 -4.03
CA ILE A 84 -11.31 5.32 -3.01
C ILE A 84 -11.86 4.02 -2.44
N GLY A 85 -12.13 3.99 -1.14
CA GLY A 85 -12.82 2.90 -0.46
C GLY A 85 -14.17 3.37 0.07
N ILE A 86 -15.20 2.54 -0.08
CA ILE A 86 -16.54 2.81 0.44
C ILE A 86 -16.97 1.59 1.24
N ASP A 87 -17.30 1.78 2.52
CA ASP A 87 -17.77 0.70 3.36
C ASP A 87 -19.30 0.46 3.21
N SER A 88 -19.80 -0.62 3.83
CA SER A 88 -21.22 -0.99 3.78
C SER A 88 -22.16 0.04 4.45
N ALA A 89 -21.63 0.90 5.33
CA ALA A 89 -22.37 1.99 5.94
C ALA A 89 -22.42 3.25 5.06
N GLY A 90 -21.67 3.25 3.95
CA GLY A 90 -21.55 4.39 3.01
C GLY A 90 -20.46 5.39 3.38
N ASN A 91 -19.60 5.09 4.35
CA ASN A 91 -18.48 5.95 4.68
C ASN A 91 -17.41 5.88 3.57
N VAL A 92 -16.85 7.04 3.25
CA VAL A 92 -15.87 7.21 2.18
C VAL A 92 -14.50 7.43 2.78
N ARG A 93 -13.52 6.62 2.35
CA ARG A 93 -12.11 6.71 2.71
C ARG A 93 -11.25 6.67 1.45
N GLY A 94 -10.01 7.05 1.52
CA GLY A 94 -9.09 6.94 0.38
C GLY A 94 -8.72 5.49 0.03
N CYS A 95 -8.82 4.58 0.99
CA CYS A 95 -8.58 3.16 0.84
C CYS A 95 -9.44 2.42 1.87
N GLU A 96 -10.04 1.29 1.50
CA GLU A 96 -10.82 0.45 2.42
C GLU A 96 -9.96 -0.10 3.57
N SER A 97 -8.67 -0.29 3.34
CA SER A 97 -7.73 -0.74 4.37
C SER A 97 -7.34 0.34 5.39
N LEU A 98 -7.67 1.61 5.17
CA LEU A 98 -7.53 2.69 6.15
C LEU A 98 -8.78 2.75 7.06
N TYR A 99 -9.07 1.64 7.71
CA TYR A 99 -10.27 1.44 8.51
C TYR A 99 -10.12 2.03 9.93
N ASP A 100 -10.16 3.38 10.00
CA ASP A 100 -10.19 4.16 11.24
C ASP A 100 -11.01 5.43 10.94
N GLU A 101 -11.81 5.89 11.90
CA GLU A 101 -12.72 7.03 11.75
C GLU A 101 -12.00 8.33 11.35
N ARG A 102 -10.75 8.50 11.73
CA ARG A 102 -9.92 9.67 11.35
C ARG A 102 -9.69 9.81 9.84
N PHE A 103 -9.90 8.73 9.08
CA PHE A 103 -9.77 8.73 7.61
C PHE A 103 -11.12 8.74 6.91
N ASN A 104 -12.22 8.94 7.65
CA ASN A 104 -13.55 9.09 7.09
C ASN A 104 -13.71 10.51 6.53
N GLU A 105 -13.85 10.61 5.23
CA GLU A 105 -13.96 11.89 4.50
C GLU A 105 -15.41 12.32 4.27
N GLY A 106 -16.36 11.46 4.62
CA GLY A 106 -17.78 11.70 4.51
C GLY A 106 -18.61 10.44 4.30
N ASN A 107 -19.93 10.61 4.17
CA ASN A 107 -20.84 9.48 3.99
C ASN A 107 -21.79 9.73 2.82
N LEU A 108 -21.95 8.73 1.96
CA LEU A 108 -22.78 8.79 0.74
C LEU A 108 -24.26 8.95 1.00
N ARG A 109 -24.73 8.68 2.22
CA ARG A 109 -26.11 8.95 2.64
C ARG A 109 -26.37 10.43 2.93
N GLN A 110 -25.30 11.23 3.06
CA GLN A 110 -25.34 12.65 3.43
C GLN A 110 -24.80 13.58 2.36
N ARG A 111 -23.80 13.13 1.60
CA ARG A 111 -23.11 13.92 0.56
C ARG A 111 -22.91 13.07 -0.70
N ARG A 112 -22.97 13.69 -1.87
CA ARG A 112 -22.64 13.00 -3.12
C ARG A 112 -21.14 12.68 -3.15
N LEU A 113 -20.79 11.56 -3.78
CA LEU A 113 -19.39 11.15 -3.93
C LEU A 113 -18.52 12.25 -4.56
N ARG A 114 -19.05 12.94 -5.56
CA ARG A 114 -18.35 14.04 -6.21
C ARG A 114 -18.00 15.14 -5.23
N ASP A 115 -18.94 15.54 -4.37
CA ASP A 115 -18.76 16.64 -3.42
C ASP A 115 -17.71 16.27 -2.34
N ILE A 116 -17.61 14.99 -1.97
CA ILE A 116 -16.58 14.46 -1.09
C ILE A 116 -15.23 14.43 -1.81
N TRP A 117 -15.22 13.95 -3.04
CA TRP A 117 -13.99 13.81 -3.82
C TRP A 117 -13.36 15.15 -4.19
N GLU A 118 -14.18 16.15 -4.55
CA GLU A 118 -13.73 17.48 -4.96
C GLU A 118 -13.46 18.41 -3.76
N ASP A 119 -13.77 17.98 -2.53
CA ASP A 119 -13.47 18.74 -1.32
C ASP A 119 -11.94 18.92 -1.18
N PRO A 120 -11.41 20.15 -1.14
CA PRO A 120 -9.97 20.41 -1.09
C PRO A 120 -9.34 19.95 0.23
N GLY A 121 -10.11 19.77 1.29
CA GLY A 121 -9.67 19.24 2.57
C GLY A 121 -9.66 17.72 2.63
N ALA A 122 -10.39 17.04 1.73
CA ALA A 122 -10.49 15.59 1.74
C ALA A 122 -9.18 14.93 1.32
N PHE A 123 -8.90 13.78 1.96
CA PHE A 123 -7.70 12.98 1.70
C PHE A 123 -6.37 13.74 1.88
N ALA A 124 -6.37 14.76 2.74
CA ALA A 124 -5.22 15.67 2.96
C ALA A 124 -3.93 14.92 3.29
N TYR A 125 -4.02 13.77 3.98
CA TYR A 125 -2.88 12.92 4.30
C TYR A 125 -2.12 12.40 3.06
N ASN A 126 -2.72 12.41 1.87
CA ASN A 126 -2.05 12.08 0.62
C ASN A 126 -1.99 13.27 -0.35
N ARG A 127 -3.11 13.97 -0.56
CA ARG A 127 -3.19 15.07 -1.52
C ARG A 127 -2.30 16.25 -1.16
N GLN A 128 -2.10 16.46 0.14
CA GLN A 128 -1.27 17.55 0.68
C GLN A 128 0.07 17.03 1.20
N PHE A 129 0.50 15.84 0.75
CA PHE A 129 1.80 15.31 1.14
C PHE A 129 2.94 16.27 0.76
N ARG A 130 3.87 16.45 1.69
CA ARG A 130 5.13 17.18 1.49
C ARG A 130 6.27 16.36 2.06
N ARG A 131 7.47 16.49 1.46
CA ARG A 131 8.66 15.75 1.86
C ARG A 131 8.98 15.87 3.35
N GLU A 132 8.72 17.02 3.92
CA GLU A 132 8.98 17.34 5.34
C GLU A 132 8.13 16.51 6.31
N MET A 133 7.05 15.88 5.82
CA MET A 133 6.22 14.97 6.60
C MET A 133 6.85 13.60 6.79
N LEU A 134 7.87 13.25 6.00
CA LEU A 134 8.57 11.98 6.14
C LEU A 134 9.31 11.91 7.47
N THR A 135 9.25 10.75 8.12
CA THR A 135 9.90 10.50 9.41
C THR A 135 10.84 9.29 9.35
N GLY A 136 11.66 9.13 10.38
CA GLY A 136 12.59 8.01 10.52
C GLY A 136 13.54 7.85 9.35
N THR A 137 13.70 6.63 8.87
CA THR A 137 14.57 6.31 7.72
C THR A 137 14.08 6.96 6.42
N CYS A 138 12.75 7.11 6.26
CA CYS A 138 12.15 7.71 5.08
C CYS A 138 12.51 9.21 4.92
N ALA A 139 12.71 9.94 6.00
CA ALA A 139 13.12 11.36 5.96
C ALA A 139 14.46 11.60 5.23
N ARG A 140 15.35 10.61 5.30
CA ARG A 140 16.68 10.66 4.68
C ARG A 140 16.77 9.90 3.36
N CYS A 141 15.67 9.23 2.97
CA CYS A 141 15.65 8.41 1.77
C CYS A 141 15.61 9.28 0.50
N ARG A 142 16.46 8.97 -0.47
CA ARG A 142 16.49 9.66 -1.77
C ARG A 142 15.18 9.45 -2.55
N MET A 143 14.54 8.29 -2.37
CA MET A 143 13.27 7.94 -3.02
C MET A 143 12.05 8.47 -2.26
N GLY A 144 12.24 9.09 -1.10
CA GLY A 144 11.16 9.64 -0.27
C GLY A 144 10.15 10.53 -1.01
N PRO A 145 10.58 11.45 -1.88
CA PRO A 145 9.66 12.31 -2.64
C PRO A 145 8.69 11.55 -3.53
N TRP A 146 9.11 10.43 -4.12
CA TRP A 146 8.25 9.58 -4.97
C TRP A 146 7.48 8.53 -4.18
N CYS A 147 8.17 7.88 -3.23
CA CYS A 147 7.59 6.83 -2.40
C CYS A 147 6.58 7.38 -1.39
N ALA A 148 6.77 8.62 -0.95
CA ALA A 148 5.97 9.29 0.08
C ALA A 148 5.86 8.48 1.40
N GLY A 149 6.86 7.63 1.72
CA GLY A 149 6.87 6.77 2.91
C GLY A 149 6.07 5.47 2.77
N GLY A 150 5.64 5.09 1.56
CA GLY A 150 4.99 3.79 1.32
C GLY A 150 3.48 3.76 1.56
N CYS A 151 2.96 2.57 1.86
CA CYS A 151 1.53 2.33 2.06
C CYS A 151 1.02 2.94 3.38
N ARG A 152 0.07 3.87 3.31
CA ARG A 152 -0.50 4.57 4.49
C ARG A 152 -1.16 3.61 5.47
N SER A 153 -1.95 2.67 4.97
CA SER A 153 -2.66 1.70 5.81
C SER A 153 -1.67 0.81 6.57
N TYR A 154 -0.71 0.22 5.86
CA TYR A 154 0.28 -0.64 6.49
C TYR A 154 1.10 0.11 7.55
N ASN A 155 1.61 1.28 7.20
CA ASN A 155 2.36 2.13 8.13
C ASN A 155 1.55 2.46 9.38
N TYR A 156 0.31 2.91 9.18
CA TYR A 156 -0.56 3.33 10.28
C TYR A 156 -0.86 2.18 11.26
N PHE A 157 -1.26 1.02 10.76
CA PHE A 157 -1.62 -0.10 11.62
C PHE A 157 -0.42 -0.82 12.25
N VAL A 158 0.76 -0.75 11.63
CA VAL A 158 1.96 -1.37 12.20
C VAL A 158 2.58 -0.52 13.31
N HIS A 159 2.64 0.81 13.15
CA HIS A 159 3.36 1.67 14.11
C HIS A 159 2.79 3.08 14.32
N GLY A 160 1.54 3.32 13.90
CA GLY A 160 0.82 4.58 14.15
C GLY A 160 1.29 5.79 13.33
N LYS A 161 2.18 5.60 12.37
CA LYS A 161 2.72 6.68 11.53
C LYS A 161 2.23 6.53 10.10
N LEU A 162 2.11 7.62 9.36
CA LEU A 162 1.66 7.59 7.95
C LEU A 162 2.83 7.63 6.96
N TYR A 163 3.93 8.28 7.33
CA TYR A 163 4.99 8.69 6.40
C TYR A 163 6.34 8.03 6.71
N GLU A 164 6.29 6.85 7.29
CA GLU A 164 7.45 6.01 7.54
C GLU A 164 7.07 4.55 7.29
N SER A 165 7.77 3.88 6.41
CA SER A 165 7.53 2.46 6.14
C SER A 165 8.32 1.59 7.11
N PRO A 166 7.66 0.71 7.90
CA PRO A 166 8.34 -0.25 8.76
C PRO A 166 8.90 -1.45 7.97
N ALA A 167 8.49 -1.61 6.72
CA ALA A 167 8.82 -2.77 5.90
C ALA A 167 9.40 -2.36 4.53
N CYS A 168 10.34 -1.44 4.52
CA CYS A 168 11.03 -1.02 3.30
C CYS A 168 12.23 -1.92 3.01
N ALA A 169 12.17 -2.75 1.97
CA ALA A 169 13.28 -3.59 1.54
C ALA A 169 14.40 -2.81 0.83
N GLY A 170 14.10 -1.61 0.30
CA GLY A 170 15.09 -0.77 -0.37
C GLY A 170 16.11 -0.12 0.57
N GLY A 171 15.81 -0.07 1.85
CA GLY A 171 16.62 0.61 2.85
C GLY A 171 16.74 2.12 2.62
N ALA A 172 17.38 2.85 3.54
CA ALA A 172 17.82 4.21 3.29
C ALA A 172 19.08 4.16 2.40
N LYS A 173 18.88 4.15 1.08
CA LYS A 173 19.99 4.31 0.12
C LYS A 173 20.26 5.79 -0.14
#